data_ed7d68eb629015a7accbde7227a143dd
#
_entry.id   ed7d68eb629015a7accbde7227a143dd
#
_cell.length_a   1.000
_cell.length_b   1.000
_cell.length_c   1.000
_cell.angle_alpha   90.00
_cell.angle_beta   90.00
_cell.angle_gamma   90.00
#
_symmetry.space_group_name_H-M   'P 1'
#
loop_
_entity.id
_entity.type
_entity.pdbx_description
1 polymer ?
#
loop_
_entity_poly.entity_id
_entity_poly.type
_entity_poly.pdbx_seq_one_letter_code
_entity_poly.pdbx_strand_id
1 'polypeptide(L)'
;ENARKNISEIRQKYSAPEVQQAQQESFINDEWIGQMSSEVDQLTGLEFDLGNDKSFTFGLDDNYKSQLKDKNTRLEEYFDEFVRQDGSWDFDALSSHRAVVDNIDQIVSAAYKQGMGDGQRGLVDKAANVSTASPNQGTNSNQSNNPLAEQVKDIMRNNSSKMTFNI
;
A
#
# COMPACT_ATOMS: atom_id res chain seq x y z
N GLU A 1 43.87 48.26 33.05
CA GLU A 1 44.17 47.81 31.66
C GLU A 1 44.24 46.30 31.53
N ASN A 2 44.84 45.59 32.48
CA ASN A 2 45.01 44.13 32.43
C ASN A 2 43.68 43.36 32.55
N ALA A 3 42.68 43.85 33.28
CA ALA A 3 41.40 43.19 33.44
C ALA A 3 40.58 43.17 32.14
N ARG A 4 40.68 44.22 31.29
CA ARG A 4 40.02 44.29 30.00
C ARG A 4 40.65 43.35 28.96
N LYS A 5 41.98 43.20 28.99
CA LYS A 5 42.70 42.23 28.16
C LYS A 5 42.31 40.79 28.52
N ASN A 6 42.30 40.45 29.76
CA ASN A 6 41.87 39.10 30.19
C ASN A 6 40.45 38.77 29.79
N ILE A 7 39.51 39.71 29.86
CA ILE A 7 38.13 39.51 29.43
C ILE A 7 38.03 39.31 27.92
N SER A 8 38.82 40.03 27.12
CA SER A 8 38.82 39.84 25.69
C SER A 8 39.43 38.51 25.24
N GLU A 9 40.50 38.08 25.90
CA GLU A 9 41.11 36.75 25.67
C GLU A 9 40.21 35.61 26.10
N ILE A 10 39.51 35.74 27.19
CA ILE A 10 38.49 34.76 27.66
C ILE A 10 37.33 34.71 26.66
N ARG A 11 36.80 35.84 26.18
CA ARG A 11 35.77 35.87 25.15
C ARG A 11 36.24 35.23 23.85
N GLN A 12 37.46 35.45 23.43
CA GLN A 12 38.00 34.84 22.22
C GLN A 12 38.23 33.33 22.36
N LYS A 13 38.58 32.87 23.58
CA LYS A 13 38.80 31.45 23.87
C LYS A 13 37.51 30.65 24.08
N TYR A 14 36.41 31.32 24.45
CA TYR A 14 35.09 30.73 24.68
C TYR A 14 34.02 31.26 23.72
N SER A 15 34.35 32.09 22.71
CA SER A 15 33.52 32.20 21.54
C SER A 15 33.51 30.82 20.92
N ALA A 16 32.34 30.14 21.04
CA ALA A 16 32.12 28.89 20.38
C ALA A 16 32.63 29.03 18.94
N PRO A 17 33.39 28.06 18.42
CA PRO A 17 33.69 28.06 17.00
C PRO A 17 32.34 28.33 16.31
N GLU A 18 32.31 29.34 15.42
CA GLU A 18 31.22 29.43 14.47
C GLU A 18 31.04 28.02 13.98
N VAL A 19 29.94 27.40 14.41
CA VAL A 19 29.47 26.18 13.78
C VAL A 19 29.26 26.64 12.36
N GLN A 20 30.28 26.42 11.52
CA GLN A 20 30.05 26.37 10.10
C GLN A 20 28.88 25.40 10.02
N GLN A 21 27.69 25.96 9.85
CA GLN A 21 26.59 25.19 9.32
C GLN A 21 27.14 24.67 8.00
N ALA A 22 27.73 23.47 8.07
CA ALA A 22 27.94 22.68 6.89
C ALA A 22 26.57 22.74 6.24
N GLN A 23 26.47 23.43 5.12
CA GLN A 23 25.31 23.35 4.27
C GLN A 23 25.17 21.86 4.06
N GLN A 24 24.22 21.29 4.75
CA GLN A 24 23.85 19.90 4.57
C GLN A 24 23.26 19.92 3.17
N GLU A 25 24.14 19.64 2.18
CA GLU A 25 23.68 19.51 0.79
C GLU A 25 22.56 18.48 0.86
N SER A 26 21.37 18.90 0.49
CA SER A 26 20.23 17.99 0.40
C SER A 26 20.66 16.84 -0.50
N PHE A 27 20.50 15.61 -0.04
CA PHE A 27 20.76 14.43 -0.88
C PHE A 27 19.80 14.39 -2.09
N ILE A 28 18.68 15.12 -2.04
CA ILE A 28 17.73 15.29 -3.14
C ILE A 28 18.27 16.37 -4.07
N ASN A 29 19.00 15.95 -5.09
CA ASN A 29 19.53 16.79 -6.16
C ASN A 29 18.97 16.37 -7.52
N ASP A 30 19.33 17.08 -8.58
CA ASP A 30 18.81 16.83 -9.93
C ASP A 30 19.13 15.42 -10.44
N GLU A 31 20.29 14.87 -10.10
CA GLU A 31 20.68 13.50 -10.49
C GLU A 31 19.80 12.47 -9.77
N TRP A 32 19.62 12.63 -8.47
CA TRP A 32 18.75 11.78 -7.67
C TRP A 32 17.30 11.84 -8.18
N ILE A 33 16.77 13.04 -8.47
CA ILE A 33 15.42 13.24 -9.02
C ILE A 33 15.28 12.54 -10.37
N GLY A 34 16.29 12.66 -11.25
CA GLY A 34 16.30 12.02 -12.56
C GLY A 34 16.26 10.49 -12.45
N GLN A 35 17.09 9.90 -11.59
CA GLN A 35 17.12 8.46 -11.34
C GLN A 35 15.80 7.99 -10.75
N MET A 36 15.32 8.59 -9.67
CA MET A 36 14.06 8.27 -9.02
C MET A 36 12.88 8.33 -10.01
N SER A 37 12.81 9.38 -10.83
CA SER A 37 11.74 9.51 -11.83
C SER A 37 11.78 8.39 -12.86
N SER A 38 12.97 8.01 -13.34
CA SER A 38 13.13 6.91 -14.29
C SER A 38 12.72 5.57 -13.69
N GLU A 39 13.07 5.29 -12.43
CA GLU A 39 12.70 4.07 -11.74
C GLU A 39 11.19 3.99 -11.48
N VAL A 40 10.56 5.10 -11.06
CA VAL A 40 9.10 5.17 -10.85
C VAL A 40 8.35 4.94 -12.17
N ASP A 41 8.84 5.44 -13.30
CA ASP A 41 8.22 5.20 -14.61
C ASP A 41 8.23 3.73 -15.02
N GLN A 42 9.25 2.98 -14.60
CA GLN A 42 9.39 1.55 -14.89
C GLN A 42 8.51 0.66 -13.99
N LEU A 43 7.97 1.19 -12.88
CA LEU A 43 7.06 0.44 -12.02
C LEU A 43 5.77 0.10 -12.78
N THR A 44 5.50 -1.18 -12.96
CA THR A 44 4.26 -1.66 -13.59
C THR A 44 3.16 -1.93 -12.58
N GLY A 45 3.53 -2.20 -11.33
CA GLY A 45 2.62 -2.51 -10.23
C GLY A 45 3.34 -3.15 -9.06
N LEU A 46 2.59 -3.43 -8.02
CA LEU A 46 3.03 -4.16 -6.83
C LEU A 46 2.48 -5.58 -6.91
N GLU A 47 3.35 -6.58 -6.79
CA GLU A 47 2.94 -7.97 -6.81
C GLU A 47 2.95 -8.53 -5.38
N PHE A 48 1.83 -9.16 -4.98
CA PHE A 48 1.62 -9.75 -3.66
C PHE A 48 1.43 -11.25 -3.80
N ASP A 49 2.15 -12.04 -2.98
CA ASP A 49 1.95 -13.49 -2.89
C ASP A 49 0.72 -13.79 -2.02
N LEU A 50 -0.24 -14.52 -2.59
CA LEU A 50 -1.45 -14.97 -1.91
C LEU A 50 -1.33 -16.40 -1.38
N GLY A 51 -0.22 -17.07 -1.66
CA GLY A 51 0.00 -18.48 -1.39
C GLY A 51 -0.63 -19.41 -2.44
N ASN A 52 -0.24 -20.69 -2.43
CA ASN A 52 -0.72 -21.72 -3.36
C ASN A 52 -0.50 -21.33 -4.85
N ASP A 53 0.66 -20.81 -5.19
CA ASP A 53 1.04 -20.36 -6.53
C ASP A 53 0.11 -19.29 -7.13
N LYS A 54 -0.54 -18.50 -6.26
CA LYS A 54 -1.39 -17.37 -6.66
C LYS A 54 -0.73 -16.07 -6.29
N SER A 55 -0.82 -15.09 -7.19
CA SER A 55 -0.38 -13.72 -6.93
C SER A 55 -1.49 -12.73 -7.27
N PHE A 56 -1.43 -11.58 -6.61
CA PHE A 56 -2.25 -10.41 -6.89
C PHE A 56 -1.35 -9.26 -7.31
N THR A 57 -1.66 -8.62 -8.42
CA THR A 57 -0.93 -7.44 -8.89
C THR A 57 -1.81 -6.21 -8.74
N PHE A 58 -1.34 -5.25 -7.95
CA PHE A 58 -1.92 -3.93 -7.84
C PHE A 58 -1.24 -3.02 -8.88
N GLY A 59 -1.98 -2.66 -9.94
CA GLY A 59 -1.47 -1.80 -11.01
C GLY A 59 -1.29 -0.36 -10.54
N LEU A 60 -0.25 0.30 -11.03
CA LEU A 60 0.02 1.71 -10.78
C LEU A 60 -0.24 2.48 -12.08
N ASP A 61 -1.22 3.37 -12.07
CA ASP A 61 -1.49 4.26 -13.19
C ASP A 61 -0.52 5.45 -13.27
N ASP A 62 -0.53 6.17 -14.38
CA ASP A 62 0.37 7.29 -14.60
C ASP A 62 0.09 8.47 -13.66
N ASN A 63 -1.16 8.64 -13.22
CA ASN A 63 -1.52 9.67 -12.26
C ASN A 63 -0.90 9.39 -10.89
N TYR A 64 -1.01 8.13 -10.44
CA TYR A 64 -0.40 7.72 -9.17
C TYR A 64 1.13 7.77 -9.23
N LYS A 65 1.74 7.37 -10.35
CA LYS A 65 3.19 7.52 -10.56
C LYS A 65 3.64 8.98 -10.47
N SER A 66 2.87 9.89 -11.04
CA SER A 66 3.16 11.33 -10.92
C SER A 66 3.08 11.81 -9.47
N GLN A 67 2.10 11.35 -8.70
CA GLN A 67 2.00 11.65 -7.27
C GLN A 67 3.15 11.05 -6.47
N LEU A 68 3.60 9.84 -6.80
CA LEU A 68 4.76 9.22 -6.15
C LEU A 68 6.04 10.03 -6.38
N LYS A 69 6.26 10.50 -7.62
CA LYS A 69 7.41 11.36 -7.94
C LYS A 69 7.38 12.65 -7.12
N ASP A 70 6.23 13.31 -7.05
CA ASP A 70 6.06 14.52 -6.25
C ASP A 70 6.31 14.28 -4.76
N LYS A 71 5.76 13.21 -4.19
CA LYS A 71 6.00 12.82 -2.80
C LYS A 71 7.46 12.49 -2.53
N ASN A 72 8.11 11.79 -3.45
CA ASN A 72 9.52 11.40 -3.30
C ASN A 72 10.45 12.61 -3.35
N THR A 73 10.14 13.67 -4.09
CA THR A 73 10.93 14.91 -4.05
C THR A 73 10.82 15.66 -2.72
N ARG A 74 9.85 15.30 -1.89
CA ARG A 74 9.58 15.89 -0.57
C ARG A 74 9.74 14.89 0.57
N LEU A 75 10.72 13.97 0.46
CA LEU A 75 10.97 12.96 1.47
C LEU A 75 11.22 13.52 2.87
N GLU A 76 11.75 14.74 2.96
CA GLU A 76 11.99 15.42 4.24
C GLU A 76 10.68 15.70 4.99
N GLU A 77 9.57 15.89 4.24
CA GLU A 77 8.23 16.11 4.79
C GLU A 77 7.51 14.82 5.19
N TYR A 78 8.07 13.65 4.85
CA TYR A 78 7.42 12.36 5.08
C TYR A 78 6.98 12.14 6.53
N PHE A 79 7.78 12.61 7.47
CA PHE A 79 7.48 12.44 8.89
C PHE A 79 6.51 13.49 9.44
N ASP A 80 6.25 14.57 8.70
CA ASP A 80 5.34 15.63 9.14
C ASP A 80 3.91 15.11 9.29
N GLU A 81 3.53 14.08 8.53
CA GLU A 81 2.23 13.40 8.66
C GLU A 81 2.01 12.77 10.04
N PHE A 82 3.08 12.50 10.79
CA PHE A 82 3.05 11.90 12.14
C PHE A 82 3.31 12.91 13.25
N VAL A 83 3.34 14.20 12.94
CA VAL A 83 3.50 15.28 13.91
C VAL A 83 2.15 15.98 14.12
N ARG A 84 1.68 16.03 15.37
CA ARG A 84 0.43 16.71 15.75
C ARG A 84 0.59 18.22 15.67
N GLN A 85 -0.52 18.94 15.68
CA GLN A 85 -0.54 20.42 15.64
C GLN A 85 0.20 21.09 16.81
N ASP A 86 0.33 20.41 17.93
CA ASP A 86 1.08 20.85 19.10
C ASP A 86 2.59 20.56 19.03
N GLY A 87 3.06 19.99 17.92
CA GLY A 87 4.45 19.59 17.70
C GLY A 87 4.83 18.25 18.35
N SER A 88 3.92 17.55 19.01
CA SER A 88 4.17 16.22 19.56
C SER A 88 4.05 15.14 18.48
N TRP A 89 4.76 14.02 18.68
CA TRP A 89 4.68 12.87 17.80
C TRP A 89 3.41 12.06 18.01
N ASP A 90 2.77 11.67 16.91
CA ASP A 90 1.72 10.67 16.90
C ASP A 90 2.33 9.27 16.71
N PHE A 91 2.84 8.70 17.81
CA PHE A 91 3.47 7.37 17.78
C PHE A 91 2.47 6.26 17.44
N ASP A 92 1.19 6.44 17.69
CA ASP A 92 0.17 5.47 17.34
C ASP A 92 0.01 5.40 15.81
N ALA A 93 -0.15 6.55 15.16
CA ALA A 93 -0.21 6.64 13.72
C ALA A 93 1.07 6.13 13.04
N LEU A 94 2.25 6.53 13.53
CA LEU A 94 3.54 6.10 13.01
C LEU A 94 3.72 4.58 13.15
N SER A 95 3.39 4.02 14.32
CA SER A 95 3.53 2.58 14.58
C SER A 95 2.54 1.77 13.75
N SER A 96 1.32 2.24 13.60
CA SER A 96 0.29 1.61 12.76
C SER A 96 0.71 1.60 11.29
N HIS A 97 1.21 2.72 10.77
CA HIS A 97 1.71 2.81 9.40
C HIS A 97 2.85 1.82 9.18
N ARG A 98 3.82 1.78 10.11
CA ARG A 98 4.94 0.84 10.02
C ARG A 98 4.48 -0.62 10.08
N ALA A 99 3.56 -0.94 10.97
CA ALA A 99 3.01 -2.29 11.08
C ALA A 99 2.31 -2.74 9.78
N VAL A 100 1.60 -1.83 9.09
CA VAL A 100 1.00 -2.12 7.78
C VAL A 100 2.07 -2.40 6.75
N VAL A 101 3.09 -1.56 6.64
CA VAL A 101 4.18 -1.73 5.65
C VAL A 101 4.95 -3.03 5.89
N ASP A 102 5.29 -3.33 7.15
CA ASP A 102 6.06 -4.53 7.52
C ASP A 102 5.25 -5.84 7.31
N ASN A 103 3.92 -5.78 7.24
CA ASN A 103 3.03 -6.95 7.14
C ASN A 103 2.11 -6.93 5.92
N ILE A 104 2.40 -6.12 4.92
CA ILE A 104 1.49 -5.89 3.78
C ILE A 104 1.12 -7.19 3.06
N ASP A 105 2.05 -8.10 2.82
CA ASP A 105 1.80 -9.38 2.15
C ASP A 105 0.83 -10.26 2.97
N GLN A 106 1.01 -10.27 4.28
CA GLN A 106 0.13 -11.01 5.18
C GLN A 106 -1.28 -10.42 5.21
N ILE A 107 -1.39 -9.08 5.22
CA ILE A 107 -2.67 -8.36 5.18
C ILE A 107 -3.41 -8.67 3.89
N VAL A 108 -2.73 -8.58 2.74
CA VAL A 108 -3.34 -8.84 1.42
C VAL A 108 -3.75 -10.31 1.32
N SER A 109 -2.90 -11.25 1.73
CA SER A 109 -3.22 -12.68 1.75
C SER A 109 -4.40 -13.02 2.66
N ALA A 110 -4.47 -12.41 3.85
CA ALA A 110 -5.57 -12.59 4.78
C ALA A 110 -6.90 -12.04 4.22
N ALA A 111 -6.88 -10.84 3.66
CA ALA A 111 -8.04 -10.22 3.01
C ALA A 111 -8.56 -11.07 1.84
N TYR A 112 -7.65 -11.60 1.01
CA TYR A 112 -8.01 -12.51 -0.08
C TYR A 112 -8.69 -13.78 0.42
N LYS A 113 -8.13 -14.45 1.46
CA LYS A 113 -8.69 -15.65 2.05
C LYS A 113 -10.07 -15.39 2.66
N GLN A 114 -10.25 -14.26 3.34
CA GLN A 114 -11.53 -13.84 3.88
C GLN A 114 -12.56 -13.62 2.76
N GLY A 115 -12.19 -12.87 1.70
CA GLY A 115 -13.07 -12.63 0.57
C GLY A 115 -13.50 -13.90 -0.14
N MET A 116 -12.59 -14.89 -0.28
CA MET A 116 -12.97 -16.23 -0.79
C MET A 116 -13.99 -16.95 0.12
N GLY A 117 -13.75 -16.92 1.44
CA GLY A 117 -14.66 -17.55 2.41
C GLY A 117 -16.05 -16.93 2.38
N ASP A 118 -16.11 -15.60 2.31
CA ASP A 118 -17.39 -14.87 2.25
C ASP A 118 -18.10 -15.11 0.92
N GLY A 119 -17.38 -15.19 -0.19
CA GLY A 119 -17.92 -15.56 -1.49
C GLY A 119 -18.52 -16.96 -1.52
N GLN A 120 -17.84 -17.93 -0.91
CA GLN A 120 -18.34 -19.30 -0.81
C GLN A 120 -19.62 -19.39 0.06
N ARG A 121 -19.66 -18.68 1.20
CA ARG A 121 -20.87 -18.60 2.05
C ARG A 121 -22.03 -17.99 1.28
N GLY A 122 -21.81 -16.89 0.57
CA GLY A 122 -22.84 -16.25 -0.24
C GLY A 122 -23.41 -17.16 -1.33
N LEU A 123 -22.59 -18.04 -1.92
CA LEU A 123 -23.06 -19.05 -2.89
C LEU A 123 -23.89 -20.12 -2.22
N VAL A 124 -23.47 -20.61 -1.06
CA VAL A 124 -24.22 -21.63 -0.28
C VAL A 124 -25.57 -21.07 0.16
N ASP A 125 -25.61 -19.85 0.67
CA ASP A 125 -26.84 -19.19 1.10
C ASP A 125 -27.81 -18.97 -0.06
N LYS A 126 -27.31 -18.57 -1.24
CA LYS A 126 -28.12 -18.45 -2.45
C LYS A 126 -28.65 -19.80 -2.92
N ALA A 127 -27.81 -20.84 -2.90
CA ALA A 127 -28.22 -22.19 -3.25
C ALA A 127 -29.24 -22.78 -2.28
N ALA A 128 -29.10 -22.50 -0.97
CA ALA A 128 -30.04 -22.95 0.06
C ALA A 128 -31.40 -22.23 -0.02
N ASN A 129 -31.39 -20.97 -0.51
CA ASN A 129 -32.60 -20.16 -0.69
C ASN A 129 -33.29 -20.35 -2.07
N VAL A 130 -32.76 -21.19 -2.95
CA VAL A 130 -33.47 -21.62 -4.15
C VAL A 130 -34.56 -22.57 -3.68
N SER A 131 -35.78 -22.04 -3.49
CA SER A 131 -36.98 -22.80 -3.16
C SER A 131 -37.17 -23.91 -4.17
N THR A 132 -37.00 -25.17 -3.77
CA THR A 132 -37.45 -26.33 -4.49
C THR A 132 -38.98 -26.40 -4.37
N ALA A 133 -39.68 -25.40 -4.96
CA ALA A 133 -41.09 -25.59 -5.27
C ALA A 133 -41.16 -26.77 -6.22
N SER A 134 -41.66 -27.88 -5.75
CA SER A 134 -41.93 -29.08 -6.58
C SER A 134 -42.64 -28.67 -7.85
N PRO A 135 -42.07 -28.93 -9.03
CA PRO A 135 -42.83 -28.81 -10.26
C PRO A 135 -43.88 -29.94 -10.20
N ASN A 136 -45.13 -29.53 -10.22
CA ASN A 136 -46.25 -30.39 -10.45
C ASN A 136 -45.99 -31.23 -11.71
N GLN A 137 -46.21 -32.53 -11.64
CA GLN A 137 -45.99 -33.50 -12.73
C GLN A 137 -46.59 -33.06 -14.03
N GLY A 138 -45.73 -32.87 -15.03
CA GLY A 138 -46.08 -32.76 -16.41
C GLY A 138 -44.87 -33.19 -17.26
N THR A 139 -44.98 -34.43 -17.79
CA THR A 139 -44.05 -35.09 -18.70
C THR A 139 -43.47 -34.18 -19.74
N ASN A 140 -42.14 -33.99 -19.83
CA ASN A 140 -41.35 -34.27 -21.02
C ASN A 140 -39.83 -34.10 -20.73
N SER A 141 -39.11 -35.14 -21.15
CA SER A 141 -37.68 -35.22 -21.23
C SER A 141 -37.10 -34.12 -22.10
N ASN A 142 -36.26 -33.24 -21.55
CA ASN A 142 -35.10 -32.69 -22.25
C ASN A 142 -34.14 -32.07 -21.20
N GLN A 143 -32.90 -32.42 -21.37
CA GLN A 143 -31.67 -31.94 -20.72
C GLN A 143 -31.83 -30.63 -19.91
N SER A 144 -31.84 -30.74 -18.58
CA SER A 144 -31.74 -29.56 -17.73
C SER A 144 -30.30 -29.08 -17.74
N ASN A 145 -29.99 -28.14 -18.62
CA ASN A 145 -28.87 -27.24 -18.39
C ASN A 145 -29.20 -26.44 -17.12
N ASN A 146 -28.60 -26.81 -16.02
CA ASN A 146 -28.77 -26.08 -14.76
C ASN A 146 -27.86 -24.84 -14.83
N PRO A 147 -28.40 -23.62 -15.09
CA PRO A 147 -27.60 -22.42 -15.29
C PRO A 147 -26.76 -22.09 -14.04
N LEU A 148 -27.17 -22.58 -12.87
CA LEU A 148 -26.44 -22.40 -11.63
C LEU A 148 -25.14 -23.24 -11.59
N ALA A 149 -25.19 -24.46 -12.15
CA ALA A 149 -24.01 -25.33 -12.21
C ALA A 149 -22.97 -24.83 -13.20
N GLU A 150 -23.40 -24.17 -14.29
CA GLU A 150 -22.48 -23.51 -15.22
C GLU A 150 -21.89 -22.25 -14.63
N GLN A 151 -22.67 -21.42 -13.93
CA GLN A 151 -22.14 -20.25 -13.23
C GLN A 151 -21.11 -20.62 -12.16
N VAL A 152 -21.34 -21.69 -11.40
CA VAL A 152 -20.37 -22.18 -10.40
C VAL A 152 -19.08 -22.68 -11.09
N LYS A 153 -19.22 -23.37 -12.23
CA LYS A 153 -18.07 -23.82 -13.03
C LYS A 153 -17.26 -22.64 -13.59
N ASP A 154 -17.92 -21.59 -14.06
CA ASP A 154 -17.28 -20.39 -14.59
C ASP A 154 -16.60 -19.58 -13.49
N ILE A 155 -17.20 -19.47 -12.32
CA ILE A 155 -16.57 -18.82 -11.16
C ILE A 155 -15.33 -19.61 -10.70
N MET A 156 -15.40 -20.95 -10.68
CA MET A 156 -14.24 -21.77 -10.35
C MET A 156 -13.12 -21.69 -11.41
N ARG A 157 -13.48 -21.55 -12.67
CA ARG A 157 -12.52 -21.38 -13.76
C ARG A 157 -11.85 -20.01 -13.74
N ASN A 158 -12.61 -18.95 -13.49
CA ASN A 158 -12.10 -17.58 -13.42
C ASN A 158 -11.25 -17.30 -12.17
N ASN A 159 -11.48 -18.04 -11.07
CA ASN A 159 -10.66 -17.94 -9.86
C ASN A 159 -9.27 -18.58 -10.00
N SER A 160 -8.99 -19.24 -11.13
CA SER A 160 -7.68 -19.81 -11.45
C SER A 160 -6.76 -18.84 -12.20
N SER A 161 -7.25 -17.65 -12.54
CA SER A 161 -6.52 -16.65 -13.33
C SER A 161 -6.02 -15.50 -12.46
N LYS A 162 -4.89 -14.92 -12.82
CA LYS A 162 -4.32 -13.70 -12.18
C LYS A 162 -5.35 -12.59 -12.17
N MET A 163 -5.66 -12.04 -10.99
CA MET A 163 -6.49 -10.84 -10.87
C MET A 163 -5.60 -9.61 -10.97
N THR A 164 -5.87 -8.76 -11.95
CA THR A 164 -5.25 -7.44 -12.09
C THR A 164 -6.32 -6.39 -11.86
N PHE A 165 -6.12 -5.53 -10.87
CA PHE A 165 -6.95 -4.35 -10.66
C PHE A 165 -6.14 -3.11 -11.01
N ASN A 166 -6.66 -2.27 -11.90
CA ASN A 166 -6.16 -0.92 -12.18
C ASN A 166 -7.07 0.07 -11.46
N ILE A 167 -6.47 0.95 -10.68
CA ILE A 167 -7.11 2.12 -10.08
C ILE A 167 -6.65 3.36 -10.82
#